data_f02800717e092a6b6b3568b71118606c
#
_entry.id   f02800717e092a6b6b3568b71118606c
#
_cell.length_a   1.000
_cell.length_b   1.000
_cell.length_c   1.000
_cell.angle_alpha   90.00
_cell.angle_beta   90.00
_cell.angle_gamma   90.00
#
_symmetry.space_group_name_H-M   'P 1'
#
loop_
_entity.id
_entity.type
_entity.pdbx_description
1 polymer ?
#
loop_
_entity_poly.entity_id
_entity_poly.type
_entity_poly.pdbx_seq_one_letter_code
_entity_poly.pdbx_strand_id
1 'polypeptide(L)'
;MNQINRNGNHEQKNKYLPELCSGKKIGALAMSEPNSGSDVVSMSLHAEKQGNKTYLLNGTKMWITNGPDADVLIIYAKTDPSAGSKGITAFIIEKNMVGFSVGKKIDKLGMRGSNTSELIFDNCEVPEDNILGNPGDGASILMSGLDFERVVLLSLIHI
;
A
#
# COMPACT_ATOMS: atom_id res chain seq x y z
N MET A 1 2.06 9.20 -2.26
CA MET A 1 3.22 10.08 -2.55
C MET A 1 4.19 10.21 -1.40
N ASN A 2 3.75 10.61 -0.21
CA ASN A 2 4.64 10.85 0.94
C ASN A 2 5.55 9.66 1.26
N GLN A 3 5.02 8.44 1.29
CA GLN A 3 5.80 7.23 1.57
C GLN A 3 6.94 7.02 0.56
N ILE A 4 6.66 7.19 -0.75
CA ILE A 4 7.68 7.07 -1.81
C ILE A 4 8.73 8.18 -1.66
N ASN A 5 8.29 9.41 -1.41
CA ASN A 5 9.22 10.53 -1.26
C ASN A 5 10.19 10.35 -0.09
N ARG A 6 9.73 9.82 1.03
CA ARG A 6 10.55 9.65 2.24
C ARG A 6 11.43 8.41 2.19
N ASN A 7 10.92 7.30 1.67
CA ASN A 7 11.54 5.98 1.81
C ASN A 7 11.96 5.34 0.48
N GLY A 8 11.54 5.89 -0.65
CA GLY A 8 11.91 5.39 -1.97
C GLY A 8 13.35 5.71 -2.34
N ASN A 9 13.96 4.83 -3.12
CA ASN A 9 15.26 5.08 -3.74
C ASN A 9 15.12 6.10 -4.90
N HIS A 10 16.24 6.48 -5.51
CA HIS A 10 16.24 7.50 -6.55
C HIS A 10 15.43 7.08 -7.80
N GLU A 11 15.51 5.82 -8.19
CA GLU A 11 14.78 5.29 -9.34
C GLU A 11 13.27 5.26 -9.10
N GLN A 12 12.84 4.80 -7.93
CA GLN A 12 11.44 4.80 -7.52
C GLN A 12 10.86 6.22 -7.48
N LYS A 13 11.60 7.18 -6.91
CA LYS A 13 11.17 8.58 -6.88
C LYS A 13 11.00 9.15 -8.27
N ASN A 14 11.97 8.95 -9.15
CA ASN A 14 11.92 9.44 -10.53
C ASN A 14 10.81 8.77 -11.34
N LYS A 15 10.55 7.49 -11.10
CA LYS A 15 9.52 6.73 -11.81
C LYS A 15 8.10 7.15 -11.43
N TYR A 16 7.84 7.35 -10.14
CA TYR A 16 6.46 7.48 -9.64
C TYR A 16 6.06 8.91 -9.28
N LEU A 17 6.94 9.71 -8.67
CA LEU A 17 6.54 11.01 -8.13
C LEU A 17 6.10 12.03 -9.18
N PRO A 18 6.74 12.18 -10.35
CA PRO A 18 6.32 13.20 -11.33
C PRO A 18 4.88 13.03 -11.79
N GLU A 19 4.46 11.79 -12.07
CA GLU A 19 3.10 11.52 -12.55
C GLU A 19 2.06 11.57 -11.42
N LEU A 20 2.44 11.18 -10.21
CA LEU A 20 1.57 11.31 -9.03
C LEU A 20 1.40 12.78 -8.62
N CYS A 21 2.46 13.60 -8.69
CA CYS A 21 2.38 15.03 -8.36
C CYS A 21 1.60 15.83 -9.40
N SER A 22 1.70 15.46 -10.67
CA SER A 22 0.96 16.12 -11.75
C SER A 22 -0.51 15.68 -11.83
N GLY A 23 -0.93 14.66 -11.08
CA GLY A 23 -2.26 14.07 -11.14
C GLY A 23 -2.52 13.19 -12.36
N LYS A 24 -1.49 12.87 -13.15
CA LYS A 24 -1.61 11.93 -14.28
C LYS A 24 -1.84 10.50 -13.79
N LYS A 25 -1.30 10.17 -12.61
CA LYS A 25 -1.54 8.89 -11.93
C LYS A 25 -2.18 9.11 -10.57
N ILE A 26 -3.07 8.21 -10.20
CA ILE A 26 -3.73 8.20 -8.92
C ILE A 26 -2.98 7.24 -7.99
N GLY A 27 -2.74 7.69 -6.75
CA GLY A 27 -2.12 6.88 -5.71
C GLY A 27 -3.09 6.41 -4.66
N ALA A 28 -2.82 5.23 -4.07
CA ALA A 28 -3.53 4.74 -2.90
C ALA A 28 -2.56 4.20 -1.84
N LEU A 29 -3.03 4.15 -0.60
CA LEU A 29 -2.35 3.53 0.53
C LEU A 29 -3.24 2.41 1.08
N ALA A 30 -2.72 1.19 1.10
CA ALA A 30 -3.48 0.02 1.49
C ALA A 30 -2.88 -0.64 2.73
N MET A 31 -3.43 -0.33 3.89
CA MET A 31 -3.03 -0.86 5.20
C MET A 31 -3.98 -1.93 5.69
N SER A 32 -5.27 -1.55 5.79
CA SER A 32 -6.30 -2.32 6.48
C SER A 32 -6.67 -3.61 5.75
N GLU A 33 -7.06 -4.59 6.54
CA GLU A 33 -7.61 -5.87 6.09
C GLU A 33 -8.97 -6.11 6.77
N PRO A 34 -9.78 -7.05 6.31
CA PRO A 34 -11.09 -7.32 6.92
C PRO A 34 -11.04 -7.53 8.44
N ASN A 35 -9.98 -8.17 8.93
CA ASN A 35 -9.78 -8.49 10.35
C ASN A 35 -8.66 -7.67 11.03
N SER A 36 -8.11 -6.67 10.33
CA SER A 36 -6.94 -5.91 10.81
C SER A 36 -7.07 -4.44 10.43
N GLY A 37 -7.85 -3.69 11.20
CA GLY A 37 -8.08 -2.26 11.04
C GLY A 37 -7.16 -1.44 11.96
N SER A 38 -7.57 -1.23 13.22
CA SER A 38 -6.78 -0.48 14.20
C SER A 38 -5.44 -1.13 14.53
N ASP A 39 -5.42 -2.46 14.62
CA ASP A 39 -4.19 -3.24 14.77
C ASP A 39 -3.69 -3.72 13.40
N VAL A 40 -3.15 -2.79 12.62
CA VAL A 40 -2.62 -3.08 11.28
C VAL A 40 -1.39 -3.99 11.28
N VAL A 41 -0.69 -4.11 12.41
CA VAL A 41 0.47 -5.00 12.55
C VAL A 41 0.04 -6.46 12.54
N SER A 42 -1.19 -6.75 12.94
CA SER A 42 -1.79 -8.10 12.87
C SER A 42 -2.29 -8.49 11.48
N MET A 43 -1.89 -7.76 10.42
CA MET A 43 -2.24 -8.10 9.04
C MET A 43 -1.89 -9.55 8.68
N SER A 44 -2.64 -10.12 7.75
CA SER A 44 -2.47 -11.50 7.26
C SER A 44 -1.96 -11.59 5.82
N LEU A 45 -2.07 -10.51 5.03
CA LEU A 45 -1.45 -10.47 3.69
C LEU A 45 0.02 -10.84 3.81
N HIS A 46 0.44 -11.87 3.11
CA HIS A 46 1.81 -12.34 3.13
C HIS A 46 2.48 -12.22 1.78
N ALA A 47 3.81 -12.11 1.81
CA ALA A 47 4.66 -12.01 0.63
C ALA A 47 5.78 -13.04 0.74
N GLU A 48 5.75 -14.05 -0.11
CA GLU A 48 6.74 -15.11 -0.14
C GLU A 48 7.82 -14.83 -1.20
N LYS A 49 9.09 -14.79 -0.76
CA LYS A 49 10.22 -14.56 -1.67
C LYS A 49 10.46 -15.77 -2.56
N GLN A 50 10.52 -15.54 -3.86
CA GLN A 50 10.86 -16.53 -4.87
C GLN A 50 12.33 -16.43 -5.28
N GLY A 51 12.89 -17.49 -5.84
CA GLY A 51 14.31 -17.57 -6.22
C GLY A 51 14.78 -16.60 -7.31
N ASN A 52 13.85 -15.90 -7.99
CA ASN A 52 14.09 -15.03 -9.16
C ASN A 52 13.97 -13.53 -8.83
N LYS A 53 14.24 -13.11 -7.59
CA LYS A 53 14.06 -11.71 -7.12
C LYS A 53 12.63 -11.19 -7.23
N THR A 54 11.66 -12.06 -7.07
CA THR A 54 10.24 -11.76 -7.09
C THR A 54 9.61 -12.18 -5.76
N TYR A 55 8.57 -11.48 -5.33
CA TYR A 55 7.70 -11.88 -4.23
C TYR A 55 6.33 -12.25 -4.77
N LEU A 56 5.75 -13.32 -4.24
CA LEU A 56 4.34 -13.67 -4.48
C LEU A 56 3.52 -13.20 -3.30
N LEU A 57 2.58 -12.29 -3.55
CA LEU A 57 1.69 -11.76 -2.55
C LEU A 57 0.34 -12.47 -2.60
N ASN A 58 -0.14 -12.89 -1.43
CA ASN A 58 -1.42 -13.57 -1.28
C ASN A 58 -2.21 -13.02 -0.09
N GLY A 59 -3.48 -12.65 -0.34
CA GLY A 59 -4.41 -12.10 0.64
C GLY A 59 -5.21 -10.92 0.11
N THR A 60 -5.81 -10.16 1.02
CA THR A 60 -6.69 -9.03 0.65
C THR A 60 -6.42 -7.81 1.51
N LYS A 61 -6.65 -6.62 0.94
CA LYS A 61 -6.76 -5.36 1.67
C LYS A 61 -8.18 -4.82 1.53
N MET A 62 -8.71 -4.16 2.56
CA MET A 62 -10.11 -3.74 2.60
C MET A 62 -10.25 -2.26 2.91
N TRP A 63 -11.33 -1.66 2.42
CA TRP A 63 -11.69 -0.24 2.59
C TRP A 63 -10.65 0.73 2.03
N ILE A 64 -10.05 0.38 0.89
CA ILE A 64 -8.99 1.19 0.33
C ILE A 64 -9.56 2.33 -0.50
N THR A 65 -9.34 3.55 -0.02
CA THR A 65 -9.66 4.79 -0.74
C THR A 65 -8.83 4.88 -2.01
N ASN A 66 -9.48 5.26 -3.11
CA ASN A 66 -8.94 5.24 -4.47
C ASN A 66 -8.57 3.83 -4.97
N GLY A 67 -8.88 2.75 -4.24
CA GLY A 67 -8.56 1.39 -4.66
C GLY A 67 -8.97 1.09 -6.11
N PRO A 68 -10.20 1.43 -6.54
CA PRO A 68 -10.65 1.19 -7.90
C PRO A 68 -9.91 1.98 -8.98
N ASP A 69 -9.39 3.14 -8.62
CA ASP A 69 -8.86 4.14 -9.57
C ASP A 69 -7.33 4.22 -9.55
N ALA A 70 -6.69 3.65 -8.52
CA ALA A 70 -5.26 3.81 -8.30
C ALA A 70 -4.42 3.12 -9.37
N ASP A 71 -3.44 3.86 -9.89
CA ASP A 71 -2.40 3.34 -10.80
C ASP A 71 -1.19 2.81 -10.02
N VAL A 72 -0.92 3.43 -8.85
CA VAL A 72 0.22 3.10 -7.97
C VAL A 72 -0.27 3.00 -6.53
N LEU A 73 0.03 1.90 -5.86
CA LEU A 73 -0.39 1.66 -4.49
C LEU A 73 0.82 1.34 -3.60
N ILE A 74 0.80 1.83 -2.38
CA ILE A 74 1.70 1.34 -1.34
C ILE A 74 0.92 0.36 -0.48
N ILE A 75 1.44 -0.85 -0.37
CA ILE A 75 0.86 -1.90 0.44
C ILE A 75 1.88 -2.43 1.46
N TYR A 76 1.40 -3.08 2.48
CA TYR A 76 2.19 -3.71 3.51
C TYR A 76 1.83 -5.19 3.61
N ALA A 77 2.83 -6.06 3.62
CA ALA A 77 2.64 -7.50 3.69
C ALA A 77 3.67 -8.14 4.63
N LYS A 78 3.34 -9.27 5.23
CA LYS A 78 4.28 -10.06 6.03
C LYS A 78 5.22 -10.84 5.13
N THR A 79 6.50 -10.54 5.23
CA THR A 79 7.60 -11.32 4.61
C THR A 79 8.21 -12.32 5.59
N ASP A 80 8.07 -12.07 6.90
CA ASP A 80 8.41 -13.00 7.97
C ASP A 80 7.34 -12.97 9.07
N PRO A 81 6.39 -13.93 9.08
CA PRO A 81 5.34 -13.98 10.09
C PRO A 81 5.85 -14.14 11.54
N SER A 82 7.06 -14.68 11.73
CA SER A 82 7.64 -14.93 13.05
C SER A 82 8.25 -13.70 13.70
N ALA A 83 8.61 -12.68 12.90
CA ALA A 83 9.31 -11.48 13.36
C ALA A 83 8.37 -10.33 13.82
N GLY A 84 7.07 -10.58 13.95
CA GLY A 84 6.10 -9.58 14.39
C GLY A 84 6.10 -8.33 13.48
N SER A 85 6.23 -7.13 14.07
CA SER A 85 6.26 -5.88 13.30
C SER A 85 7.49 -5.74 12.41
N LYS A 86 8.61 -6.37 12.76
CA LYS A 86 9.84 -6.39 11.96
C LYS A 86 9.76 -7.34 10.76
N GLY A 87 8.73 -8.17 10.70
CA GLY A 87 8.47 -9.06 9.57
C GLY A 87 7.59 -8.43 8.49
N ILE A 88 7.23 -7.16 8.61
CA ILE A 88 6.39 -6.45 7.65
C ILE A 88 7.27 -5.69 6.66
N THR A 89 7.00 -5.82 5.38
CA THR A 89 7.67 -5.10 4.29
C THR A 89 6.66 -4.26 3.52
N ALA A 90 7.09 -3.08 3.09
CA ALA A 90 6.30 -2.19 2.24
C ALA A 90 6.63 -2.44 0.77
N PHE A 91 5.62 -2.50 -0.09
CA PHE A 91 5.75 -2.71 -1.53
C PHE A 91 5.04 -1.62 -2.33
N ILE A 92 5.59 -1.30 -3.49
CA ILE A 92 4.94 -0.48 -4.51
C ILE A 92 4.26 -1.42 -5.50
N ILE A 93 2.94 -1.35 -5.60
CA ILE A 93 2.13 -2.12 -6.54
C ILE A 93 1.69 -1.22 -7.68
N GLU A 94 1.80 -1.73 -8.90
CA GLU A 94 1.25 -1.11 -10.10
C GLU A 94 -0.03 -1.85 -10.53
N LYS A 95 -1.00 -1.12 -11.02
CA LYS A 95 -2.34 -1.63 -11.39
C LYS A 95 -2.32 -2.88 -12.29
N ASN A 96 -1.31 -2.99 -13.15
CA ASN A 96 -1.24 -4.04 -14.18
C ASN A 96 -0.40 -5.25 -13.76
N MET A 97 -0.01 -5.37 -12.49
CA MET A 97 0.73 -6.54 -12.01
C MET A 97 -0.10 -7.81 -12.10
N VAL A 98 0.53 -8.89 -12.52
CA VAL A 98 -0.11 -10.22 -12.61
C VAL A 98 -0.53 -10.66 -11.21
N GLY A 99 -1.76 -11.16 -11.08
CA GLY A 99 -2.31 -11.60 -9.79
C GLY A 99 -2.86 -10.48 -8.90
N PHE A 100 -2.81 -9.22 -9.33
CA PHE A 100 -3.48 -8.10 -8.66
C PHE A 100 -4.85 -7.83 -9.30
N SER A 101 -5.86 -7.69 -8.46
CA SER A 101 -7.20 -7.30 -8.90
C SER A 101 -7.92 -6.45 -7.85
N VAL A 102 -8.95 -5.75 -8.30
CA VAL A 102 -9.74 -4.83 -7.48
C VAL A 102 -11.16 -5.36 -7.37
N GLY A 103 -11.66 -5.46 -6.14
CA GLY A 103 -13.04 -5.86 -5.86
C GLY A 103 -14.06 -4.79 -6.24
N LYS A 104 -15.34 -5.10 -6.05
CA LYS A 104 -16.42 -4.14 -6.33
C LYS A 104 -16.28 -2.88 -5.48
N LYS A 105 -16.61 -1.74 -6.09
CA LYS A 105 -16.74 -0.47 -5.37
C LYS A 105 -17.76 -0.60 -4.23
N ILE A 106 -17.36 -0.20 -3.03
CA ILE A 106 -18.22 -0.22 -1.85
C ILE A 106 -19.22 0.94 -1.94
N ASP A 107 -20.51 0.63 -1.78
CA ASP A 107 -21.57 1.63 -1.62
C ASP A 107 -21.58 2.13 -0.18
N LYS A 108 -21.17 3.37 0.02
CA LYS A 108 -21.01 3.97 1.35
C LYS A 108 -22.19 4.86 1.70
N LEU A 109 -22.50 4.99 3.00
CA LEU A 109 -23.53 5.91 3.50
C LEU A 109 -23.18 7.38 3.19
N GLY A 110 -21.91 7.74 3.34
CA GLY A 110 -21.38 9.08 3.04
C GLY A 110 -20.12 9.01 2.21
N MET A 111 -19.51 10.17 1.87
CA MET A 111 -18.28 10.30 1.08
C MET A 111 -18.35 9.52 -0.26
N ARG A 112 -19.51 9.52 -0.91
CA ARG A 112 -19.80 8.72 -2.10
C ARG A 112 -19.00 9.13 -3.34
N GLY A 113 -18.47 10.35 -3.36
CA GLY A 113 -17.56 10.84 -4.39
C GLY A 113 -16.14 10.25 -4.32
N SER A 114 -15.78 9.64 -3.18
CA SER A 114 -14.50 8.95 -2.99
C SER A 114 -14.69 7.45 -3.22
N ASN A 115 -14.07 6.89 -4.25
CA ASN A 115 -14.16 5.46 -4.53
C ASN A 115 -13.38 4.65 -3.50
N THR A 116 -13.97 3.55 -3.03
CA THR A 116 -13.39 2.67 -2.02
C THR A 116 -13.66 1.22 -2.40
N SER A 117 -12.68 0.35 -2.29
CA SER A 117 -12.84 -1.08 -2.60
C SER A 117 -11.95 -1.97 -1.75
N GLU A 118 -12.17 -3.25 -1.92
CA GLU A 118 -11.23 -4.31 -1.59
C GLU A 118 -10.14 -4.39 -2.67
N LEU A 119 -8.93 -4.81 -2.28
CA LEU A 119 -7.84 -5.19 -3.18
C LEU A 119 -7.53 -6.66 -2.96
N ILE A 120 -7.37 -7.41 -4.03
CA ILE A 120 -7.18 -8.86 -4.01
C ILE A 120 -5.81 -9.17 -4.62
N PHE A 121 -5.03 -9.96 -3.91
CA PHE A 121 -3.72 -10.47 -4.32
C PHE A 121 -3.81 -11.99 -4.36
N ASP A 122 -3.71 -12.55 -5.54
CA ASP A 122 -3.72 -14.00 -5.80
C ASP A 122 -2.47 -14.35 -6.60
N ASN A 123 -1.45 -14.83 -5.89
CA ASN A 123 -0.12 -15.04 -6.44
C ASN A 123 0.40 -13.80 -7.19
N CYS A 124 0.16 -12.63 -6.61
CA CYS A 124 0.55 -11.37 -7.23
C CYS A 124 2.08 -11.26 -7.29
N GLU A 125 2.61 -11.20 -8.50
CA GLU A 125 4.04 -11.13 -8.75
C GLU A 125 4.57 -9.71 -8.60
N VAL A 126 5.43 -9.50 -7.60
CA VAL A 126 6.03 -8.21 -7.30
C VAL A 126 7.55 -8.30 -7.33
N PRO A 127 8.22 -7.56 -8.23
CA PRO A 127 9.68 -7.53 -8.28
C PRO A 127 10.30 -7.00 -6.96
N GLU A 128 11.47 -7.52 -6.60
CA GLU A 128 12.22 -7.06 -5.42
C GLU A 128 12.53 -5.56 -5.48
N ASP A 129 12.72 -5.00 -6.67
CA ASP A 129 12.95 -3.57 -6.89
C ASP A 129 11.73 -2.68 -6.52
N ASN A 130 10.57 -3.29 -6.32
CA ASN A 130 9.36 -2.61 -5.84
C ASN A 130 9.23 -2.60 -4.30
N ILE A 131 10.21 -3.12 -3.57
CA ILE A 131 10.27 -2.94 -2.12
C ILE A 131 10.54 -1.47 -1.83
N LEU A 132 9.74 -0.88 -0.94
CA LEU A 132 9.93 0.48 -0.46
C LEU A 132 10.73 0.44 0.85
N GLY A 133 11.91 1.03 0.86
CA GLY A 133 12.88 0.88 1.96
C GLY A 133 13.58 -0.49 1.91
N ASN A 134 13.76 -1.13 3.06
CA ASN A 134 14.34 -2.46 3.16
C ASN A 134 13.28 -3.49 3.58
N PRO A 135 13.50 -4.78 3.32
CA PRO A 135 12.68 -5.83 3.91
C PRO A 135 12.64 -5.72 5.44
N GLY A 136 11.45 -5.75 6.03
CA GLY A 136 11.24 -5.59 7.46
C GLY A 136 11.02 -4.15 7.95
N ASP A 137 11.26 -3.13 7.12
CA ASP A 137 11.05 -1.73 7.48
C ASP A 137 9.57 -1.29 7.38
N GLY A 138 8.67 -2.14 6.92
CA GLY A 138 7.29 -1.78 6.58
C GLY A 138 6.52 -1.13 7.72
N ALA A 139 6.63 -1.64 8.95
CA ALA A 139 5.95 -1.04 10.10
C ALA A 139 6.48 0.37 10.41
N SER A 140 7.80 0.58 10.35
CA SER A 140 8.42 1.90 10.55
C SER A 140 7.99 2.90 9.47
N ILE A 141 7.99 2.47 8.21
CA ILE A 141 7.53 3.25 7.06
C ILE A 141 6.06 3.66 7.26
N LEU A 142 5.20 2.70 7.62
CA LEU A 142 3.80 2.94 7.89
C LEU A 142 3.60 4.02 8.97
N MET A 143 4.22 3.84 10.14
CA MET A 143 4.05 4.75 11.26
C MET A 143 4.55 6.16 10.94
N SER A 144 5.70 6.29 10.28
CA SER A 144 6.25 7.60 9.88
C SER A 144 5.32 8.38 8.93
N GLY A 145 4.53 7.68 8.12
CA GLY A 145 3.53 8.30 7.24
C GLY A 145 2.30 8.76 7.98
N LEU A 146 1.80 7.94 8.90
CA LEU A 146 0.59 8.24 9.66
C LEU A 146 0.71 9.52 10.50
N ASP A 147 1.86 9.79 11.09
CA ASP A 147 2.08 11.01 11.87
C ASP A 147 1.88 12.27 10.99
N PHE A 148 2.46 12.27 9.81
CA PHE A 148 2.29 13.37 8.86
C PHE A 148 0.84 13.48 8.36
N GLU A 149 0.22 12.37 8.02
CA GLU A 149 -1.16 12.33 7.51
C GLU A 149 -2.17 12.81 8.55
N ARG A 150 -1.99 12.46 9.82
CA ARG A 150 -2.83 12.95 10.93
C ARG A 150 -2.78 14.47 11.06
N VAL A 151 -1.59 15.05 10.98
CA VAL A 151 -1.42 16.52 11.05
C VAL A 151 -2.09 17.20 9.86
N VAL A 152 -1.90 16.67 8.65
CA VAL A 152 -2.53 17.24 7.43
C VAL A 152 -4.05 17.13 7.49
N LEU A 153 -4.60 16.01 7.93
CA LEU A 153 -6.05 15.84 8.07
C LEU A 153 -6.64 16.77 9.12
N LEU A 154 -5.96 16.98 10.25
CA LEU A 154 -6.39 17.93 11.28
C LEU A 154 -6.41 19.37 10.76
N SER A 155 -5.58 19.72 9.79
CA SER A 155 -5.59 21.07 9.22
C SER A 155 -6.91 21.42 8.53
N LEU A 156 -7.65 20.43 8.05
CA LEU A 156 -8.95 20.64 7.38
C LEU A 156 -10.03 21.19 8.32
N ILE A 157 -9.90 21.04 9.62
CA ILE A 157 -10.84 21.63 10.60
C ILE A 157 -10.74 23.17 10.68
N HIS A 158 -9.69 23.74 10.12
CA HIS A 158 -9.43 25.18 10.15
C HIS A 158 -9.81 25.91 8.85
N ILE A 159 -10.40 25.21 7.89
CA ILE A 159 -10.82 25.77 6.60
C ILE A 159 -12.26 26.26 6.65
#